data_9f92e295efe54e4a91c24b855a1cd147
#
_entry.id   9f92e295efe54e4a91c24b855a1cd147
#
_cell.length_a   1.000
_cell.length_b   1.000
_cell.length_c   1.000
_cell.angle_alpha   90.00
_cell.angle_beta   90.00
_cell.angle_gamma   90.00
#
_symmetry.space_group_name_H-M   'P 1'
#
loop_
_entity.id
_entity.type
_entity.pdbx_description
1 polymer ?
#
loop_
_entity_poly.entity_id
_entity_poly.type
_entity_poly.pdbx_seq_one_letter_code
_entity_poly.pdbx_strand_id
1 'polypeptide(L)'
;MTSPLASGMDSIAGTYYGVLPSDVETTLTLNADGTYLLIQTFKEKQNEQERLKGSFHMLDGNILMLAHPSSGDNILYKVRDANHIILIDSFGNEPKKENRDNYALIKK
;
A
#
# COMPACT_ATOMS: atom_id res chain seq x y z
N MET A 1 15.56 -5.87 24.09
CA MET A 1 16.17 -5.29 22.90
C MET A 1 15.36 -5.65 21.65
N THR A 2 15.16 -4.69 20.82
CA THR A 2 14.29 -4.85 19.66
C THR A 2 15.08 -5.40 18.47
N SER A 3 14.53 -6.38 17.79
CA SER A 3 15.17 -6.83 16.55
C SER A 3 14.87 -5.81 15.44
N PRO A 4 15.82 -5.62 14.49
CA PRO A 4 15.57 -4.70 13.37
C PRO A 4 14.36 -5.07 12.53
N LEU A 5 14.06 -6.35 12.41
CA LEU A 5 12.90 -6.79 11.63
C LEU A 5 11.60 -6.38 12.29
N ALA A 6 11.48 -6.59 13.60
CA ALA A 6 10.30 -6.17 14.33
C ALA A 6 10.13 -4.66 14.26
N SER A 7 11.23 -3.92 14.41
CA SER A 7 11.19 -2.47 14.31
C SER A 7 10.73 -2.01 12.93
N GLY A 8 11.18 -2.69 11.88
CA GLY A 8 10.79 -2.35 10.53
C GLY A 8 9.29 -2.50 10.29
N MET A 9 8.72 -3.61 10.76
CA MET A 9 7.28 -3.84 10.62
C MET A 9 6.47 -2.89 11.47
N ASP A 10 6.91 -2.66 12.70
CA ASP A 10 6.21 -1.73 13.58
C ASP A 10 6.21 -0.31 13.01
N SER A 11 7.30 0.09 12.36
CA SER A 11 7.41 1.46 11.86
C SER A 11 6.49 1.72 10.66
N ILE A 12 6.11 0.70 9.91
CA ILE A 12 5.19 0.88 8.78
C ILE A 12 3.77 0.46 9.10
N ALA A 13 3.53 -0.19 10.23
CA ALA A 13 2.18 -0.58 10.64
C ALA A 13 1.31 0.65 10.84
N GLY A 14 0.05 0.55 10.43
CA GLY A 14 -0.89 1.65 10.55
C GLY A 14 -1.83 1.70 9.36
N THR A 15 -2.64 2.75 9.31
CA THR A 15 -3.63 2.93 8.25
C THR A 15 -3.20 4.08 7.34
N TYR A 16 -3.13 3.79 6.05
CA TYR A 16 -2.76 4.75 5.01
C TYR A 16 -3.98 5.06 4.16
N TYR A 17 -4.13 6.31 3.77
CA TYR A 17 -5.28 6.76 3.02
C TYR A 17 -4.85 7.66 1.87
N GLY A 18 -5.55 7.56 0.75
CA GLY A 18 -5.36 8.45 -0.38
C GLY A 18 -6.42 8.20 -1.44
N VAL A 19 -6.54 9.16 -2.35
CA VAL A 19 -7.43 9.03 -3.51
C VAL A 19 -6.57 8.86 -4.74
N LEU A 20 -6.63 7.67 -5.33
CA LEU A 20 -5.86 7.36 -6.53
C LEU A 20 -6.57 7.87 -7.78
N PRO A 21 -5.89 7.92 -8.94
CA PRO A 21 -6.52 8.36 -10.18
C PRO A 21 -7.81 7.61 -10.48
N SER A 22 -8.74 8.26 -11.15
CA SER A 22 -10.10 7.77 -11.43
C SER A 22 -10.98 7.72 -10.17
N ASP A 23 -10.69 8.60 -9.20
CA ASP A 23 -11.48 8.72 -7.97
C ASP A 23 -11.59 7.41 -7.21
N VAL A 24 -10.48 6.74 -7.01
CA VAL A 24 -10.44 5.50 -6.24
C VAL A 24 -9.97 5.82 -4.82
N GLU A 25 -10.92 5.92 -3.89
CA GLU A 25 -10.58 6.11 -2.49
C GLU A 25 -9.96 4.83 -1.94
N THR A 26 -8.75 4.94 -1.43
CA THR A 26 -7.98 3.77 -1.02
C THR A 26 -7.59 3.88 0.44
N THR A 27 -7.92 2.86 1.22
CA THR A 27 -7.48 2.75 2.61
C THR A 27 -6.73 1.44 2.75
N LEU A 28 -5.48 1.52 3.15
CA LEU A 28 -4.63 0.36 3.35
C LEU A 28 -4.20 0.31 4.81
N THR A 29 -4.55 -0.77 5.49
CA THR A 29 -4.13 -1.01 6.86
C THR A 29 -3.05 -2.09 6.87
N LEU A 30 -1.90 -1.75 7.44
CA LEU A 30 -0.80 -2.71 7.61
C LEU A 30 -0.71 -3.05 9.10
N ASN A 31 -0.76 -4.34 9.40
CA ASN A 31 -0.72 -4.81 10.78
C ASN A 31 0.69 -5.28 11.13
N ALA A 32 1.06 -5.13 12.38
CA ALA A 32 2.40 -5.50 12.85
C ALA A 32 2.69 -7.00 12.70
N ASP A 33 1.64 -7.82 12.54
CA ASP A 33 1.80 -9.27 12.36
C ASP A 33 2.08 -9.68 10.92
N GLY A 34 2.18 -8.71 10.00
CA GLY A 34 2.47 -8.99 8.60
C GLY A 34 1.25 -9.18 7.71
N THR A 35 0.07 -8.84 8.20
CA THR A 35 -1.14 -8.91 7.40
C THR A 35 -1.61 -7.53 6.99
N TYR A 36 -2.46 -7.48 5.95
CA TYR A 36 -3.00 -6.21 5.47
C TYR A 36 -4.49 -6.31 5.21
N LEU A 37 -5.13 -5.15 5.20
CA LEU A 37 -6.51 -4.99 4.74
C LEU A 37 -6.52 -3.80 3.79
N LEU A 38 -6.92 -4.05 2.55
CA LEU A 38 -7.02 -3.01 1.52
C LEU A 38 -8.48 -2.81 1.17
N ILE A 39 -8.96 -1.58 1.31
CA ILE A 39 -10.34 -1.24 0.98
C ILE A 39 -10.27 -0.14 -0.08
N GLN A 40 -10.92 -0.37 -1.23
CA GLN A 40 -10.97 0.61 -2.31
C GLN A 40 -12.42 0.89 -2.68
N THR A 41 -12.77 2.16 -2.77
CA THR A 41 -14.08 2.60 -3.18
C THR A 41 -13.96 3.30 -4.53
N PHE A 42 -14.62 2.76 -5.52
CA PHE A 42 -14.56 3.25 -6.90
C PHE A 42 -15.70 4.21 -7.14
N LYS A 43 -15.43 5.49 -6.97
CA LYS A 43 -16.47 6.53 -7.07
C LYS A 43 -17.11 6.59 -8.44
N GLU A 44 -16.34 6.38 -9.49
CA GLU A 44 -16.84 6.39 -10.86
C GLU A 44 -17.69 5.17 -11.18
N LYS A 45 -17.68 4.16 -10.31
CA LYS A 45 -18.47 2.94 -10.49
C LYS A 45 -19.57 2.87 -9.43
N GLN A 46 -20.23 3.99 -9.19
CA GLN A 46 -21.35 4.10 -8.25
C GLN A 46 -20.96 3.72 -6.82
N ASN A 47 -19.75 4.08 -6.43
CA ASN A 47 -19.20 3.80 -5.10
C ASN A 47 -19.07 2.31 -4.80
N GLU A 48 -18.83 1.52 -5.82
CA GLU A 48 -18.54 0.10 -5.62
C GLU A 48 -17.29 -0.06 -4.77
N GLN A 49 -17.34 -0.98 -3.80
CA GLN A 49 -16.26 -1.16 -2.86
C GLN A 49 -15.66 -2.55 -2.96
N GLU A 50 -14.34 -2.62 -2.94
CA GLU A 50 -13.60 -3.88 -2.91
C GLU A 50 -12.79 -3.97 -1.63
N ARG A 51 -12.69 -5.19 -1.08
CA ARG A 51 -11.89 -5.48 0.10
C ARG A 51 -10.96 -6.64 -0.18
N LEU A 52 -9.69 -6.46 0.13
CA LEU A 52 -8.69 -7.51 0.00
C LEU A 52 -7.97 -7.68 1.32
N LYS A 53 -7.74 -8.92 1.71
CA LYS A 53 -6.96 -9.27 2.89
C LYS A 53 -5.87 -10.24 2.49
N GLY A 54 -4.75 -10.16 3.17
CA GLY A 54 -3.66 -11.09 2.90
C GLY A 54 -2.44 -10.72 3.72
N SER A 55 -1.29 -11.17 3.28
CA SER A 55 -0.04 -10.85 3.93
C SER A 55 0.77 -9.90 3.07
N PHE A 56 1.63 -9.13 3.74
CA PHE A 56 2.54 -8.24 3.03
C PHE A 56 3.98 -8.58 3.39
N HIS A 57 4.89 -8.21 2.50
CA HIS A 57 6.32 -8.42 2.70
C HIS A 57 7.08 -7.18 2.29
N MET A 58 8.17 -6.91 3.00
CA MET A 58 9.07 -5.84 2.60
C MET A 58 10.17 -6.45 1.73
N LEU A 59 10.34 -5.89 0.55
CA LEU A 59 11.40 -6.30 -0.37
C LEU A 59 12.55 -5.29 -0.32
N ASP A 60 13.67 -5.62 -0.93
CA ASP A 60 14.81 -4.72 -1.02
C ASP A 60 14.43 -3.42 -1.72
N GLY A 61 15.05 -2.32 -1.33
CA GLY A 61 14.77 -1.03 -1.93
C GLY A 61 13.51 -0.35 -1.43
N ASN A 62 13.07 -0.73 -0.23
CA ASN A 62 11.87 -0.16 0.40
C ASN A 62 10.60 -0.42 -0.39
N ILE A 63 10.50 -1.60 -1.00
CA ILE A 63 9.32 -2.02 -1.74
C ILE A 63 8.42 -2.82 -0.83
N LEU A 64 7.17 -2.38 -0.71
CA LEU A 64 6.14 -3.08 0.04
C LEU A 64 5.31 -3.91 -0.94
N MET A 65 5.25 -5.22 -0.73
CA MET A 65 4.49 -6.12 -1.60
C MET A 65 3.29 -6.67 -0.86
N LEU A 66 2.10 -6.45 -1.43
CA LEU A 66 0.87 -7.05 -0.94
C LEU A 66 0.56 -8.28 -1.79
N ALA A 67 0.48 -9.44 -1.15
CA ALA A 67 0.15 -10.66 -1.85
C ALA A 67 -1.35 -10.71 -2.12
N HIS A 68 -1.75 -10.78 -3.39
CA HIS A 68 -3.17 -10.85 -3.73
C HIS A 68 -3.68 -12.28 -3.47
N PRO A 69 -4.74 -12.45 -2.69
CA PRO A 69 -5.14 -13.78 -2.24
C PRO A 69 -5.72 -14.68 -3.32
N SER A 70 -6.25 -14.13 -4.40
CA SER A 70 -6.96 -14.96 -5.37
C SER A 70 -6.34 -14.99 -6.76
N SER A 71 -5.66 -13.95 -7.21
CA SER A 71 -5.15 -13.89 -8.57
C SER A 71 -3.67 -14.22 -8.70
N GLY A 72 -2.94 -14.22 -7.58
CA GLY A 72 -1.51 -14.38 -7.62
C GLY A 72 -0.76 -13.13 -8.08
N ASP A 73 -1.47 -12.08 -8.47
CA ASP A 73 -0.84 -10.81 -8.79
C ASP A 73 -0.50 -10.06 -7.51
N ASN A 74 0.63 -9.41 -7.51
CA ASN A 74 1.08 -8.65 -6.35
C ASN A 74 0.88 -7.17 -6.58
N ILE A 75 0.53 -6.47 -5.51
CA ILE A 75 0.40 -5.01 -5.53
C ILE A 75 1.64 -4.45 -4.86
N LEU A 76 2.34 -3.56 -5.53
CA LEU A 76 3.58 -3.01 -5.03
C LEU A 76 3.43 -1.54 -4.68
N TYR A 77 4.03 -1.16 -3.56
CA TYR A 77 4.15 0.24 -3.13
C TYR A 77 5.60 0.51 -2.79
N LYS A 78 6.03 1.74 -3.01
CA LYS A 78 7.34 2.17 -2.53
C LYS A 78 7.17 2.99 -1.26
N VAL A 79 7.90 2.63 -0.21
CA VAL A 79 7.88 3.36 1.06
C VAL A 79 8.80 4.56 0.94
N ARG A 80 8.24 5.78 0.96
CA ARG A 80 9.03 7.01 0.92
C ARG A 80 9.60 7.36 2.28
N ASP A 81 8.74 7.25 3.29
CA ASP A 81 9.12 7.53 4.66
C ASP A 81 8.12 6.83 5.59
N ALA A 82 8.18 7.10 6.89
CA ALA A 82 7.33 6.41 7.86
C ALA A 82 5.83 6.68 7.67
N ASN A 83 5.47 7.73 6.91
CA ASN A 83 4.09 8.16 6.77
C ASN A 83 3.57 8.15 5.33
N HIS A 84 4.42 7.88 4.34
CA HIS A 84 4.03 7.98 2.93
C HIS A 84 4.45 6.76 2.16
N ILE A 85 3.51 6.19 1.41
CA ILE A 85 3.80 5.12 0.45
C ILE A 85 3.23 5.52 -0.90
N ILE A 86 3.84 5.04 -1.97
CA ILE A 86 3.45 5.37 -3.34
C ILE A 86 3.18 4.09 -4.10
N LEU A 87 2.02 4.02 -4.75
CA LEU A 87 1.69 2.89 -5.61
C LEU A 87 2.62 2.86 -6.81
N ILE A 88 3.24 1.72 -7.07
CA ILE A 88 4.13 1.53 -8.22
C ILE A 88 3.60 0.38 -9.07
N ASP A 89 4.15 0.21 -10.29
CA ASP A 89 3.70 -0.86 -11.15
C ASP A 89 4.32 -2.21 -10.75
N SER A 90 3.90 -3.27 -11.41
CA SER A 90 4.36 -4.62 -11.07
C SER A 90 5.83 -4.86 -11.42
N PHE A 91 6.45 -3.95 -12.15
CA PHE A 91 7.86 -4.01 -12.49
C PHE A 91 8.73 -3.18 -11.52
N GLY A 92 8.10 -2.52 -10.55
CA GLY A 92 8.80 -1.72 -9.59
C GLY A 92 9.08 -0.29 -10.03
N ASN A 93 8.46 0.16 -11.12
CA ASN A 93 8.66 1.52 -11.62
C ASN A 93 7.73 2.50 -10.94
N GLU A 94 8.28 3.63 -10.49
CA GLU A 94 7.48 4.67 -9.87
C GLU A 94 6.73 5.49 -10.92
N PRO A 95 5.59 6.09 -10.54
CA PRO A 95 4.90 7.04 -11.42
C PRO A 95 5.82 8.20 -11.79
N LYS A 96 5.51 8.88 -12.89
CA LYS A 96 6.27 10.07 -13.27
C LYS A 96 6.24 11.07 -12.13
N LYS A 97 7.32 11.85 -12.01
CA LYS A 97 7.47 12.79 -10.91
C LYS A 97 6.27 13.72 -10.75
N GLU A 98 5.70 14.19 -11.84
CA GLU A 98 4.54 15.08 -11.82
C GLU A 98 3.25 14.40 -11.35
N ASN A 99 3.18 13.06 -11.42
CA ASN A 99 2.01 12.30 -10.99
C ASN A 99 2.21 11.59 -9.66
N ARG A 100 3.40 11.73 -9.07
CA ARG A 100 3.75 10.95 -7.88
C ARG A 100 2.79 11.18 -6.73
N ASP A 101 2.36 12.42 -6.51
CA ASP A 101 1.45 12.73 -5.42
C ASP A 101 0.06 12.13 -5.64
N ASN A 102 -0.32 11.89 -6.89
CA ASN A 102 -1.61 11.29 -7.20
C ASN A 102 -1.68 9.81 -6.85
N TYR A 103 -0.53 9.18 -6.65
CA TYR A 103 -0.43 7.76 -6.30
C TYR A 103 0.02 7.54 -4.87
N ALA A 104 0.07 8.59 -4.07
CA ALA A 104 0.56 8.50 -2.70
C ALA A 104 -0.56 8.20 -1.71
N LEU A 105 -0.27 7.34 -0.74
CA LEU A 105 -1.13 7.13 0.41
C LEU A 105 -0.40 7.68 1.63
N ILE A 106 -1.14 8.33 2.50
CA ILE A 106 -0.59 9.02 3.67
C ILE A 106 -1.10 8.33 4.92
N LYS A 107 -0.18 8.06 5.85
CA LYS A 107 -0.52 7.43 7.12
C LYS A 107 -1.33 8.40 7.98
N LYS A 108 -2.42 7.93 8.47
CA LYS A 108 -3.27 8.70 9.36
C LYS A 108 -2.74 8.73 10.79
#